data_cca82ebbf141ff78bf97393f45101d6f
#
_entry.id   cca82ebbf141ff78bf97393f45101d6f
#
_cell.length_a   1.000
_cell.length_b   1.000
_cell.length_c   1.000
_cell.angle_alpha   90.00
_cell.angle_beta   90.00
_cell.angle_gamma   90.00
#
_symmetry.space_group_name_H-M   'P 1'
#
loop_
_entity.id
_entity.type
_entity.pdbx_description
1 polymer ?
#
loop_
_entity_poly.entity_id
_entity_poly.type
_entity_poly.pdbx_seq_one_letter_code
_entity_poly.pdbx_strand_id
1 'polypeptide(L)'
;MQNKNNKDSKAVSKQRSSVAAINNARISSFFSSYGIIVFTVLLVIAATIIKGSTFFNWNNLFNILRSNATIGIIAFGMAFVIISGNIDLSVSSQLVAVSAVTLTFVDFVTPALGPVLSSAAAVIVGIGMSCALSGLVGVLVTKGRVPSFIVTLGMQYIYRSLCREFMSGGGFTTKSAAYQKISNTELFGVVPMPIVYFVLMFLLYFYISKYTKLGRHIYAVGSNEKATRLSGINTDTIRIISFVLLGFAVGVASITESSRMGSINSTSSGVGYELNAIAMAVVGGIAMEGGKGSIVGVLFGILTLGIINNMLNLIGVSPQIVDAIRGVIIVLAVLLQRKEKER
;
A
#
# COMPACT_ATOMS: atom_id res chain seq x y z
N MET A 1 49.16 -12.50 45.62
CA MET A 1 47.68 -12.37 45.75
C MET A 1 47.07 -11.29 44.81
N GLN A 2 47.77 -10.21 44.44
CA GLN A 2 47.23 -9.16 43.58
C GLN A 2 46.91 -9.57 42.13
N ASN A 3 47.61 -10.57 41.57
CA ASN A 3 47.45 -10.95 40.15
C ASN A 3 46.22 -11.81 39.86
N LYS A 4 45.62 -12.44 40.88
CA LYS A 4 44.39 -13.26 40.76
C LYS A 4 43.15 -12.36 40.73
N ASN A 5 43.10 -11.33 41.57
CA ASN A 5 41.99 -10.37 41.62
C ASN A 5 41.83 -9.56 40.30
N ASN A 6 42.93 -9.31 39.59
CA ASN A 6 42.89 -8.54 38.32
C ASN A 6 42.40 -9.40 37.13
N LYS A 7 42.60 -10.72 37.16
CA LYS A 7 42.03 -11.65 36.15
C LYS A 7 40.53 -11.86 36.34
N ASP A 8 40.07 -11.99 37.59
CA ASP A 8 38.67 -12.19 37.91
C ASP A 8 37.84 -10.91 37.60
N SER A 9 38.36 -9.72 37.87
CA SER A 9 37.70 -8.43 37.50
C SER A 9 37.59 -8.23 35.99
N LYS A 10 38.61 -8.62 35.21
CA LYS A 10 38.58 -8.59 33.74
C LYS A 10 37.60 -9.62 33.15
N ALA A 11 37.51 -10.82 33.76
CA ALA A 11 36.55 -11.83 33.31
C ALA A 11 35.10 -11.39 33.59
N VAL A 12 34.82 -10.81 34.75
CA VAL A 12 33.50 -10.27 35.10
C VAL A 12 33.11 -9.08 34.23
N SER A 13 34.05 -8.17 33.92
CA SER A 13 33.77 -7.04 33.00
C SER A 13 33.48 -7.52 31.58
N LYS A 14 34.22 -8.52 31.08
CA LYS A 14 34.00 -9.12 29.76
C LYS A 14 32.68 -9.88 29.67
N GLN A 15 32.26 -10.52 30.72
CA GLN A 15 30.97 -11.21 30.82
C GLN A 15 29.79 -10.21 30.88
N ARG A 16 29.94 -9.10 31.61
CA ARG A 16 28.94 -8.01 31.63
C ARG A 16 28.82 -7.32 30.29
N SER A 17 29.93 -7.06 29.58
CA SER A 17 29.90 -6.48 28.22
C SER A 17 29.28 -7.43 27.19
N SER A 18 29.50 -8.75 27.31
CA SER A 18 28.85 -9.72 26.38
C SER A 18 27.36 -9.85 26.65
N VAL A 19 26.90 -9.83 27.89
CA VAL A 19 25.46 -9.85 28.25
C VAL A 19 24.78 -8.56 27.83
N ALA A 20 25.42 -7.40 27.97
CA ALA A 20 24.90 -6.13 27.48
C ALA A 20 24.82 -6.09 25.95
N ALA A 21 25.81 -6.64 25.26
CA ALA A 21 25.81 -6.75 23.79
C ALA A 21 24.69 -7.68 23.30
N ILE A 22 24.44 -8.81 23.95
CA ILE A 22 23.36 -9.74 23.63
C ILE A 22 22.00 -9.10 23.88
N ASN A 23 21.82 -8.39 24.99
CA ASN A 23 20.58 -7.68 25.29
C ASN A 23 20.33 -6.54 24.28
N ASN A 24 21.34 -5.76 23.93
CA ASN A 24 21.23 -4.71 22.92
C ASN A 24 20.90 -5.28 21.53
N ALA A 25 21.50 -6.42 21.15
CA ALA A 25 21.17 -7.10 19.90
C ALA A 25 19.73 -7.64 19.88
N ARG A 26 19.22 -8.18 21.00
CA ARG A 26 17.83 -8.63 21.12
C ARG A 26 16.85 -7.46 21.10
N ILE A 27 17.15 -6.36 21.77
CA ILE A 27 16.33 -5.15 21.76
C ILE A 27 16.32 -4.53 20.34
N SER A 28 17.47 -4.43 19.69
CA SER A 28 17.58 -3.94 18.32
C SER A 28 16.78 -4.82 17.33
N SER A 29 16.88 -6.15 17.42
CA SER A 29 16.12 -7.07 16.58
C SER A 29 14.62 -7.00 16.83
N PHE A 30 14.19 -6.78 18.08
CA PHE A 30 12.79 -6.57 18.42
C PHE A 30 12.25 -5.28 17.81
N PHE A 31 12.96 -4.16 17.95
CA PHE A 31 12.55 -2.88 17.36
C PHE A 31 12.60 -2.89 15.84
N SER A 32 13.55 -3.59 15.22
CA SER A 32 13.58 -3.79 13.76
C SER A 32 12.38 -4.58 13.25
N SER A 33 11.89 -5.57 14.02
CA SER A 33 10.76 -6.42 13.60
C SER A 33 9.39 -5.86 13.98
N TYR A 34 9.28 -5.18 15.11
CA TYR A 34 7.99 -4.75 15.70
C TYR A 34 7.89 -3.25 15.94
N GLY A 35 8.91 -2.46 15.56
CA GLY A 35 8.97 -1.02 15.85
C GLY A 35 7.77 -0.24 15.34
N ILE A 36 7.29 -0.55 14.12
CA ILE A 36 6.11 0.11 13.55
C ILE A 36 4.83 -0.23 14.33
N ILE A 37 4.72 -1.45 14.84
CA ILE A 37 3.56 -1.87 15.65
C ILE A 37 3.55 -1.09 16.97
N VAL A 38 4.71 -1.06 17.66
CA VAL A 38 4.87 -0.29 18.90
C VAL A 38 4.60 1.18 18.68
N PHE A 39 5.15 1.75 17.60
CA PHE A 39 4.91 3.15 17.24
C PHE A 39 3.43 3.44 16.99
N THR A 40 2.72 2.59 16.24
CA THR A 40 1.29 2.74 15.98
C THR A 40 0.48 2.69 17.28
N VAL A 41 0.80 1.76 18.19
CA VAL A 41 0.12 1.66 19.50
C VAL A 41 0.35 2.91 20.34
N LEU A 42 1.59 3.40 20.42
CA LEU A 42 1.90 4.65 21.13
C LEU A 42 1.17 5.85 20.53
N LEU A 43 1.04 5.88 19.20
CA LEU A 43 0.30 6.93 18.50
C LEU A 43 -1.20 6.89 18.81
N VAL A 44 -1.81 5.70 18.89
CA VAL A 44 -3.22 5.54 19.33
C VAL A 44 -3.40 6.04 20.76
N ILE A 45 -2.49 5.67 21.66
CA ILE A 45 -2.53 6.12 23.07
C ILE A 45 -2.43 7.65 23.12
N ALA A 46 -1.44 8.24 22.44
CA ALA A 46 -1.27 9.70 22.38
C ALA A 46 -2.50 10.41 21.80
N ALA A 47 -3.05 9.89 20.70
CA ALA A 47 -4.27 10.43 20.09
C ALA A 47 -5.48 10.38 21.04
N THR A 48 -5.61 9.27 21.78
CA THR A 48 -6.66 9.10 22.78
C THR A 48 -6.50 10.08 23.96
N ILE A 49 -5.27 10.32 24.44
CA ILE A 49 -4.99 11.28 25.50
C ILE A 49 -5.32 12.71 25.05
N ILE A 50 -4.98 13.07 23.79
CA ILE A 50 -5.16 14.44 23.27
C ILE A 50 -6.64 14.74 22.96
N LYS A 51 -7.38 13.79 22.38
CA LYS A 51 -8.75 14.00 21.86
C LYS A 51 -9.83 13.20 22.58
N GLY A 52 -9.46 12.34 23.52
CA GLY A 52 -10.39 11.56 24.33
C GLY A 52 -11.40 10.76 23.52
N SER A 53 -12.68 10.86 23.91
CA SER A 53 -13.79 10.16 23.25
C SER A 53 -14.05 10.61 21.80
N THR A 54 -13.57 11.79 21.38
CA THR A 54 -13.67 12.24 19.99
C THR A 54 -12.81 11.38 19.07
N PHE A 55 -11.63 10.95 19.53
CA PHE A 55 -10.77 10.06 18.77
C PHE A 55 -11.19 8.60 18.95
N PHE A 56 -11.34 8.14 20.20
CA PHE A 56 -11.60 6.73 20.52
C PHE A 56 -13.11 6.45 20.58
N ASN A 57 -13.76 6.47 19.42
CA ASN A 57 -15.14 6.00 19.22
C ASN A 57 -15.27 5.23 17.91
N TRP A 58 -16.28 4.36 17.83
CA TRP A 58 -16.48 3.47 16.69
C TRP A 58 -16.61 4.22 15.36
N ASN A 59 -17.33 5.35 15.34
CA ASN A 59 -17.52 6.13 14.12
C ASN A 59 -16.19 6.67 13.58
N ASN A 60 -15.34 7.19 14.47
CA ASN A 60 -14.03 7.72 14.06
C ASN A 60 -13.07 6.59 13.64
N LEU A 61 -13.07 5.45 14.34
CA LEU A 61 -12.26 4.29 13.96
C LEU A 61 -12.66 3.76 12.58
N PHE A 62 -13.96 3.62 12.30
CA PHE A 62 -14.45 3.25 10.97
C PHE A 62 -14.13 4.32 9.94
N ASN A 63 -14.19 5.61 10.28
CA ASN A 63 -13.81 6.69 9.38
C ASN A 63 -12.31 6.63 9.00
N ILE A 64 -11.43 6.36 9.96
CA ILE A 64 -9.98 6.16 9.68
C ILE A 64 -9.78 5.02 8.68
N LEU A 65 -10.39 3.86 8.92
CA LEU A 65 -10.26 2.68 8.06
C LEU A 65 -10.89 2.92 6.69
N ARG A 66 -12.12 3.45 6.63
CA ARG A 66 -12.85 3.74 5.39
C ARG A 66 -12.12 4.74 4.50
N SER A 67 -11.58 5.81 5.09
CA SER A 67 -10.89 6.86 4.34
C SER A 67 -9.55 6.40 3.76
N ASN A 68 -8.90 5.43 4.41
CA ASN A 68 -7.61 4.89 3.95
C ASN A 68 -7.76 3.54 3.20
N ALA A 69 -8.97 2.99 3.06
CA ALA A 69 -9.19 1.69 2.44
C ALA A 69 -8.68 1.63 0.99
N THR A 70 -9.06 2.60 0.15
CA THR A 70 -8.66 2.64 -1.26
C THR A 70 -7.14 2.66 -1.43
N ILE A 71 -6.46 3.59 -0.76
CA ILE A 71 -5.00 3.74 -0.85
C ILE A 71 -4.29 2.55 -0.17
N GLY A 72 -4.84 2.05 0.93
CA GLY A 72 -4.33 0.88 1.64
C GLY A 72 -4.39 -0.39 0.80
N ILE A 73 -5.46 -0.60 0.03
CA ILE A 73 -5.56 -1.70 -0.93
C ILE A 73 -4.44 -1.60 -1.97
N ILE A 74 -4.20 -0.41 -2.54
CA ILE A 74 -3.09 -0.18 -3.48
C ILE A 74 -1.74 -0.44 -2.79
N ALA A 75 -1.56 -0.02 -1.54
CA ALA A 75 -0.31 -0.20 -0.80
C ALA A 75 0.07 -1.67 -0.60
N PHE A 76 -0.90 -2.60 -0.42
CA PHE A 76 -0.61 -4.02 -0.38
C PHE A 76 -0.06 -4.55 -1.71
N GLY A 77 -0.64 -4.14 -2.84
CA GLY A 77 -0.12 -4.48 -4.17
C GLY A 77 1.25 -3.85 -4.45
N MET A 78 1.40 -2.56 -4.11
CA MET A 78 2.63 -1.80 -4.25
C MET A 78 3.78 -2.44 -3.46
N ALA A 79 3.50 -3.00 -2.29
CA ALA A 79 4.49 -3.71 -1.49
C ALA A 79 5.16 -4.85 -2.28
N PHE A 80 4.41 -5.64 -3.07
CA PHE A 80 5.00 -6.71 -3.89
C PHE A 80 5.87 -6.18 -5.02
N VAL A 81 5.48 -5.08 -5.64
CA VAL A 81 6.28 -4.42 -6.68
C VAL A 81 7.58 -3.90 -6.07
N ILE A 82 7.52 -3.23 -4.91
CA ILE A 82 8.73 -2.73 -4.22
C ILE A 82 9.60 -3.90 -3.74
N ILE A 83 9.03 -4.94 -3.13
CA ILE A 83 9.78 -6.14 -2.71
C ILE A 83 10.48 -6.78 -3.93
N SER A 84 9.89 -6.77 -5.13
CA SER A 84 10.52 -7.28 -6.35
C SER A 84 11.63 -6.37 -6.93
N GLY A 85 11.92 -5.23 -6.28
CA GLY A 85 12.93 -4.25 -6.68
C GLY A 85 12.45 -3.25 -7.72
N ASN A 86 11.14 -2.96 -7.79
CA ASN A 86 10.53 -2.03 -8.73
C ASN A 86 9.63 -1.01 -8.02
N ILE A 87 9.24 0.04 -8.73
CA ILE A 87 8.28 1.05 -8.24
C ILE A 87 7.30 1.33 -9.37
N ASP A 88 6.01 1.52 -9.04
CA ASP A 88 5.00 1.90 -10.01
C ASP A 88 4.33 3.24 -9.62
N LEU A 89 4.61 4.27 -10.40
CA LEU A 89 4.01 5.59 -10.24
C LEU A 89 2.70 5.75 -11.01
N SER A 90 2.35 4.81 -11.90
CA SER A 90 1.18 4.95 -12.78
C SER A 90 -0.15 4.63 -12.10
N VAL A 91 -0.13 4.04 -10.89
CA VAL A 91 -1.31 3.49 -10.20
C VAL A 91 -2.45 4.49 -9.99
N SER A 92 -2.14 5.76 -9.73
CA SER A 92 -3.16 6.80 -9.54
C SER A 92 -3.91 7.13 -10.82
N SER A 93 -3.17 7.27 -11.91
CA SER A 93 -3.74 7.54 -13.22
C SER A 93 -4.48 6.31 -13.78
N GLN A 94 -3.96 5.12 -13.52
CA GLN A 94 -4.61 3.85 -13.84
C GLN A 94 -5.93 3.69 -13.08
N LEU A 95 -5.97 4.01 -11.77
CA LEU A 95 -7.20 4.00 -10.97
C LEU A 95 -8.28 4.86 -11.63
N VAL A 96 -7.94 6.09 -12.01
CA VAL A 96 -8.89 7.01 -12.63
C VAL A 96 -9.36 6.51 -13.99
N ALA A 97 -8.46 6.00 -14.84
CA ALA A 97 -8.80 5.46 -16.15
C ALA A 97 -9.72 4.22 -16.02
N VAL A 98 -9.41 3.29 -15.12
CA VAL A 98 -10.25 2.12 -14.84
C VAL A 98 -11.61 2.54 -14.30
N SER A 99 -11.66 3.48 -13.35
CA SER A 99 -12.91 4.01 -12.81
C SER A 99 -13.78 4.66 -13.89
N ALA A 100 -13.19 5.47 -14.77
CA ALA A 100 -13.90 6.13 -15.86
C ALA A 100 -14.54 5.11 -16.81
N VAL A 101 -13.77 4.11 -17.24
CA VAL A 101 -14.28 3.03 -18.10
C VAL A 101 -15.38 2.23 -17.38
N THR A 102 -15.19 1.91 -16.11
CA THR A 102 -16.15 1.13 -15.34
C THR A 102 -17.49 1.86 -15.16
N LEU A 103 -17.45 3.18 -14.84
CA LEU A 103 -18.67 4.00 -14.70
C LEU A 103 -19.42 4.13 -16.02
N THR A 104 -18.70 4.34 -17.12
CA THR A 104 -19.30 4.42 -18.46
C THR A 104 -19.87 3.07 -18.89
N PHE A 105 -19.14 2.00 -18.66
CA PHE A 105 -19.55 0.65 -19.02
C PHE A 105 -20.80 0.20 -18.26
N VAL A 106 -20.89 0.44 -16.95
CA VAL A 106 -22.08 0.06 -16.18
C VAL A 106 -23.34 0.74 -16.69
N ASP A 107 -23.26 2.04 -16.99
CA ASP A 107 -24.42 2.78 -17.51
C ASP A 107 -24.79 2.35 -18.94
N PHE A 108 -23.78 2.03 -19.77
CA PHE A 108 -24.00 1.57 -21.15
C PHE A 108 -24.70 0.19 -21.19
N VAL A 109 -24.33 -0.76 -20.33
CA VAL A 109 -24.87 -2.12 -20.37
C VAL A 109 -26.12 -2.31 -19.51
N THR A 110 -26.45 -1.38 -18.61
CA THR A 110 -27.60 -1.47 -17.70
C THR A 110 -28.94 -1.65 -18.42
N PRO A 111 -29.23 -1.00 -19.56
CA PRO A 111 -30.49 -1.22 -20.28
C PRO A 111 -30.67 -2.64 -20.81
N ALA A 112 -29.56 -3.32 -21.15
CA ALA A 112 -29.59 -4.69 -21.69
C ALA A 112 -29.54 -5.77 -20.62
N LEU A 113 -28.71 -5.58 -19.56
CA LEU A 113 -28.42 -6.61 -18.56
C LEU A 113 -29.17 -6.39 -17.22
N GLY A 114 -29.79 -5.24 -17.04
CA GLY A 114 -30.32 -4.84 -15.75
C GLY A 114 -29.26 -4.43 -14.73
N PRO A 115 -29.67 -3.79 -13.60
CA PRO A 115 -28.74 -3.05 -12.73
C PRO A 115 -27.76 -3.94 -11.96
N VAL A 116 -28.14 -5.17 -11.58
CA VAL A 116 -27.27 -6.05 -10.80
C VAL A 116 -26.21 -6.71 -11.68
N LEU A 117 -26.62 -7.27 -12.83
CA LEU A 117 -25.70 -7.98 -13.72
C LEU A 117 -24.74 -7.01 -14.39
N SER A 118 -25.20 -5.81 -14.76
CA SER A 118 -24.31 -4.75 -15.29
C SER A 118 -23.27 -4.32 -14.29
N SER A 119 -23.62 -4.20 -13.00
CA SER A 119 -22.67 -3.88 -11.92
C SER A 119 -21.62 -4.98 -11.74
N ALA A 120 -22.04 -6.26 -11.75
CA ALA A 120 -21.12 -7.39 -11.67
C ALA A 120 -20.17 -7.44 -12.90
N ALA A 121 -20.70 -7.24 -14.11
CA ALA A 121 -19.90 -7.19 -15.33
C ALA A 121 -18.89 -6.04 -15.30
N ALA A 122 -19.30 -4.86 -14.82
CA ALA A 122 -18.43 -3.69 -14.68
C ALA A 122 -17.26 -3.95 -13.71
N VAL A 123 -17.49 -4.65 -12.60
CA VAL A 123 -16.44 -5.07 -11.66
C VAL A 123 -15.42 -5.98 -12.36
N ILE A 124 -15.88 -6.99 -13.10
CA ILE A 124 -14.99 -7.93 -13.81
C ILE A 124 -14.17 -7.19 -14.87
N VAL A 125 -14.81 -6.33 -15.68
CA VAL A 125 -14.14 -5.54 -16.70
C VAL A 125 -13.13 -4.59 -16.09
N GLY A 126 -13.49 -3.89 -15.00
CA GLY A 126 -12.58 -2.96 -14.33
C GLY A 126 -11.34 -3.65 -13.76
N ILE A 127 -11.52 -4.75 -13.04
CA ILE A 127 -10.39 -5.53 -12.49
C ILE A 127 -9.55 -6.13 -13.63
N GLY A 128 -10.17 -6.71 -14.64
CA GLY A 128 -9.49 -7.29 -15.80
C GLY A 128 -8.66 -6.25 -16.56
N MET A 129 -9.25 -5.08 -16.84
CA MET A 129 -8.54 -3.96 -17.44
C MET A 129 -7.34 -3.52 -16.59
N SER A 130 -7.54 -3.37 -15.30
CA SER A 130 -6.48 -2.95 -14.39
C SER A 130 -5.31 -3.94 -14.38
N CYS A 131 -5.59 -5.25 -14.30
CA CYS A 131 -4.56 -6.30 -14.40
C CYS A 131 -3.82 -6.26 -15.73
N ALA A 132 -4.52 -6.03 -16.85
CA ALA A 132 -3.92 -5.92 -18.18
C ALA A 132 -3.00 -4.70 -18.29
N LEU A 133 -3.42 -3.52 -17.80
CA LEU A 133 -2.62 -2.30 -17.82
C LEU A 133 -1.36 -2.42 -16.98
N SER A 134 -1.44 -2.94 -15.75
CA SER A 134 -0.26 -3.18 -14.92
C SER A 134 0.61 -4.33 -15.47
N GLY A 135 0.01 -5.35 -16.07
CA GLY A 135 0.73 -6.40 -16.78
C GLY A 135 1.54 -5.85 -17.95
N LEU A 136 0.98 -4.93 -18.73
CA LEU A 136 1.68 -4.20 -19.80
C LEU A 136 2.89 -3.43 -19.24
N VAL A 137 2.71 -2.69 -18.14
CA VAL A 137 3.82 -2.01 -17.44
C VAL A 137 4.89 -3.01 -17.04
N GLY A 138 4.51 -4.13 -16.42
CA GLY A 138 5.42 -5.21 -16.04
C GLY A 138 6.22 -5.78 -17.23
N VAL A 139 5.59 -5.96 -18.38
CA VAL A 139 6.27 -6.42 -19.62
C VAL A 139 7.23 -5.35 -20.13
N LEU A 140 6.84 -4.08 -20.19
CA LEU A 140 7.70 -2.98 -20.64
C LEU A 140 8.94 -2.84 -19.75
N VAL A 141 8.79 -2.94 -18.42
CA VAL A 141 9.90 -2.89 -17.48
C VAL A 141 10.83 -4.08 -17.65
N THR A 142 10.31 -5.29 -17.72
CA THR A 142 11.13 -6.52 -17.69
C THR A 142 11.71 -6.85 -19.06
N LYS A 143 10.91 -6.89 -20.11
CA LYS A 143 11.35 -7.20 -21.48
C LYS A 143 12.03 -6.02 -22.16
N GLY A 144 11.56 -4.82 -21.92
CA GLY A 144 12.20 -3.58 -22.37
C GLY A 144 13.51 -3.27 -21.66
N ARG A 145 13.76 -3.90 -20.50
CA ARG A 145 14.94 -3.62 -19.63
C ARG A 145 15.09 -2.15 -19.29
N VAL A 146 13.96 -1.44 -19.18
CA VAL A 146 13.92 -0.03 -18.83
C VAL A 146 13.66 0.09 -17.33
N PRO A 147 14.33 0.98 -16.61
CA PRO A 147 14.05 1.24 -15.19
C PRO A 147 12.56 1.49 -14.96
N SER A 148 11.98 0.80 -13.95
CA SER A 148 10.53 0.86 -13.67
C SER A 148 10.03 2.28 -13.44
N PHE A 149 10.81 3.10 -12.75
CA PHE A 149 10.51 4.52 -12.53
C PHE A 149 10.22 5.28 -13.84
N ILE A 150 11.05 5.09 -14.89
CA ILE A 150 10.88 5.79 -16.18
C ILE A 150 9.62 5.30 -16.90
N VAL A 151 9.43 3.98 -16.96
CA VAL A 151 8.26 3.38 -17.63
C VAL A 151 6.98 3.82 -16.93
N THR A 152 6.93 3.71 -15.61
CA THR A 152 5.69 3.99 -14.85
C THR A 152 5.35 5.46 -14.82
N LEU A 153 6.36 6.36 -14.79
CA LEU A 153 6.15 7.79 -14.96
C LEU A 153 5.56 8.12 -16.34
N GLY A 154 6.12 7.53 -17.40
CA GLY A 154 5.57 7.67 -18.75
C GLY A 154 4.13 7.16 -18.84
N MET A 155 3.84 5.99 -18.28
CA MET A 155 2.49 5.40 -18.26
C MET A 155 1.52 6.21 -17.41
N GLN A 156 1.98 6.86 -16.33
CA GLN A 156 1.18 7.80 -15.56
C GLN A 156 0.64 8.94 -16.44
N TYR A 157 1.50 9.55 -17.24
CA TYR A 157 1.08 10.61 -18.17
C TYR A 157 0.16 10.08 -19.27
N ILE A 158 0.48 8.91 -19.85
CA ILE A 158 -0.35 8.28 -20.89
C ILE A 158 -1.75 8.01 -20.37
N TYR A 159 -1.87 7.29 -19.24
CA TYR A 159 -3.18 6.96 -18.66
C TYR A 159 -3.98 8.21 -18.29
N ARG A 160 -3.32 9.21 -17.69
CA ARG A 160 -3.97 10.46 -17.27
C ARG A 160 -4.43 11.28 -18.49
N SER A 161 -3.61 11.38 -19.54
CA SER A 161 -3.95 12.13 -20.75
C SER A 161 -5.07 11.46 -21.52
N LEU A 162 -4.99 10.14 -21.75
CA LEU A 162 -6.06 9.38 -22.40
C LEU A 162 -7.38 9.46 -21.63
N CYS A 163 -7.31 9.41 -20.30
CA CYS A 163 -8.48 9.56 -19.46
C CYS A 163 -9.09 10.97 -19.54
N ARG A 164 -8.26 12.02 -19.56
CA ARG A 164 -8.73 13.40 -19.75
C ARG A 164 -9.41 13.60 -21.10
N GLU A 165 -8.83 13.07 -22.16
CA GLU A 165 -9.42 13.11 -23.50
C GLU A 165 -10.75 12.38 -23.52
N PHE A 166 -10.79 11.13 -23.04
CA PHE A 166 -12.00 10.32 -22.95
C PHE A 166 -13.13 11.00 -22.16
N MET A 167 -12.80 11.75 -21.11
CA MET A 167 -13.74 12.46 -20.24
C MET A 167 -13.94 13.94 -20.65
N SER A 168 -13.40 14.39 -21.77
CA SER A 168 -13.41 15.78 -22.22
C SER A 168 -12.98 16.77 -21.12
N GLY A 169 -11.94 16.40 -20.36
CA GLY A 169 -11.38 17.17 -19.23
C GLY A 169 -12.24 17.24 -17.97
N GLY A 170 -13.42 16.62 -17.97
CA GLY A 170 -14.39 16.65 -16.86
C GLY A 170 -14.39 15.42 -16.00
N GLY A 171 -15.58 15.06 -15.52
CA GLY A 171 -15.87 13.90 -14.71
C GLY A 171 -17.00 13.06 -15.28
N PHE A 172 -16.99 11.77 -14.93
CA PHE A 172 -18.12 10.87 -15.16
C PHE A 172 -18.84 10.58 -13.87
N THR A 173 -20.18 10.47 -13.95
CA THR A 173 -21.04 10.10 -12.83
C THR A 173 -21.96 8.99 -13.31
N THR A 174 -22.05 7.90 -12.55
CA THR A 174 -22.99 6.81 -12.88
C THR A 174 -24.37 7.07 -12.33
N LYS A 175 -25.37 6.68 -13.12
CA LYS A 175 -26.78 6.64 -12.70
C LYS A 175 -27.16 5.33 -12.01
N SER A 176 -26.28 4.32 -12.04
CA SER A 176 -26.54 3.00 -11.48
C SER A 176 -26.48 3.01 -9.95
N ALA A 177 -27.63 3.06 -9.28
CA ALA A 177 -27.72 2.91 -7.84
C ALA A 177 -27.20 1.53 -7.35
N ALA A 178 -27.33 0.49 -8.17
CA ALA A 178 -26.83 -0.84 -7.86
C ALA A 178 -25.30 -0.86 -7.78
N TYR A 179 -24.62 -0.16 -8.71
CA TYR A 179 -23.18 -0.03 -8.69
C TYR A 179 -22.69 0.76 -7.46
N GLN A 180 -23.37 1.86 -7.12
CA GLN A 180 -23.02 2.65 -5.94
C GLN A 180 -23.19 1.86 -4.64
N LYS A 181 -24.16 0.94 -4.56
CA LYS A 181 -24.36 0.06 -3.39
C LYS A 181 -23.14 -0.83 -3.09
N ILE A 182 -22.28 -1.14 -4.06
CA ILE A 182 -21.06 -1.95 -3.87
C ILE A 182 -20.22 -1.42 -2.69
N SER A 183 -20.04 -0.12 -2.58
CA SER A 183 -19.25 0.49 -1.50
C SER A 183 -20.06 1.29 -0.47
N ASN A 184 -21.32 1.60 -0.76
CA ASN A 184 -22.16 2.40 0.14
C ASN A 184 -23.15 1.56 0.97
N THR A 185 -22.98 0.24 1.02
CA THR A 185 -23.67 -0.66 1.94
C THR A 185 -22.79 -0.96 3.15
N GLU A 186 -23.43 -1.47 4.19
CA GLU A 186 -22.77 -1.89 5.43
C GLU A 186 -22.98 -3.39 5.64
N LEU A 187 -21.91 -4.10 5.95
CA LEU A 187 -21.96 -5.50 6.34
C LEU A 187 -22.57 -5.58 7.75
N PHE A 188 -23.64 -6.36 7.88
CA PHE A 188 -24.45 -6.49 9.12
C PHE A 188 -25.01 -5.15 9.65
N GLY A 189 -25.14 -4.13 8.78
CA GLY A 189 -25.62 -2.80 9.17
C GLY A 189 -24.68 -1.98 10.05
N VAL A 190 -23.39 -2.35 10.12
CA VAL A 190 -22.40 -1.71 11.01
C VAL A 190 -21.10 -1.40 10.29
N VAL A 191 -20.55 -2.35 9.52
CA VAL A 191 -19.21 -2.23 8.94
C VAL A 191 -19.29 -1.76 7.48
N PRO A 192 -18.78 -0.56 7.13
CA PRO A 192 -18.76 -0.09 5.75
C PRO A 192 -18.01 -1.03 4.80
N MET A 193 -18.58 -1.34 3.63
CA MET A 193 -18.01 -2.28 2.66
C MET A 193 -16.57 -2.00 2.25
N PRO A 194 -16.09 -0.75 2.11
CA PRO A 194 -14.67 -0.50 1.84
C PRO A 194 -13.71 -1.10 2.86
N ILE A 195 -14.11 -1.18 4.14
CA ILE A 195 -13.30 -1.83 5.20
C ILE A 195 -13.25 -3.34 4.97
N VAL A 196 -14.37 -3.93 4.55
CA VAL A 196 -14.42 -5.37 4.22
C VAL A 196 -13.47 -5.70 3.08
N TYR A 197 -13.50 -4.92 2.00
CA TYR A 197 -12.57 -5.09 0.87
C TYR A 197 -11.13 -4.91 1.30
N PHE A 198 -10.82 -3.91 2.13
CA PHE A 198 -9.50 -3.68 2.68
C PHE A 198 -8.99 -4.89 3.47
N VAL A 199 -9.82 -5.46 4.36
CA VAL A 199 -9.45 -6.64 5.15
C VAL A 199 -9.27 -7.87 4.28
N LEU A 200 -10.16 -8.10 3.30
CA LEU A 200 -10.03 -9.22 2.35
C LEU A 200 -8.74 -9.11 1.54
N MET A 201 -8.40 -7.92 1.07
CA MET A 201 -7.16 -7.67 0.34
C MET A 201 -5.92 -7.85 1.23
N PHE A 202 -5.96 -7.38 2.48
CA PHE A 202 -4.91 -7.67 3.45
C PHE A 202 -4.70 -9.18 3.61
N LEU A 203 -5.75 -9.94 3.85
CA LEU A 203 -5.67 -11.39 4.05
C LEU A 203 -5.13 -12.10 2.80
N LEU A 204 -5.58 -11.70 1.60
CA LEU A 204 -5.10 -12.25 0.34
C LEU A 204 -3.60 -12.02 0.15
N TYR A 205 -3.13 -10.77 0.29
CA TYR A 205 -1.72 -10.41 0.10
C TYR A 205 -0.83 -11.00 1.20
N PHE A 206 -1.33 -11.07 2.43
CA PHE A 206 -0.66 -11.76 3.53
C PHE A 206 -0.48 -13.25 3.24
N TYR A 207 -1.55 -13.91 2.76
CA TYR A 207 -1.50 -15.33 2.39
C TYR A 207 -0.51 -15.57 1.25
N ILE A 208 -0.57 -14.78 0.18
CA ILE A 208 0.35 -14.89 -0.95
C ILE A 208 1.80 -14.70 -0.48
N SER A 209 2.07 -13.66 0.31
CA SER A 209 3.41 -13.34 0.81
C SER A 209 4.01 -14.47 1.65
N LYS A 210 3.24 -15.03 2.58
CA LYS A 210 3.76 -15.93 3.62
C LYS A 210 3.67 -17.40 3.24
N TYR A 211 2.61 -17.81 2.54
CA TYR A 211 2.29 -19.22 2.38
C TYR A 211 2.47 -19.76 0.96
N THR A 212 2.69 -18.90 -0.06
CA THR A 212 2.81 -19.37 -1.45
C THR A 212 4.26 -19.42 -1.94
N LYS A 213 4.51 -20.24 -2.98
CA LYS A 213 5.78 -20.24 -3.70
C LYS A 213 6.03 -18.89 -4.38
N LEU A 214 4.98 -18.25 -4.90
CA LEU A 214 5.05 -16.97 -5.57
C LEU A 214 5.59 -15.88 -4.64
N GLY A 215 5.06 -15.77 -3.41
CA GLY A 215 5.57 -14.83 -2.42
C GLY A 215 7.07 -15.02 -2.18
N ARG A 216 7.52 -16.27 -1.92
CA ARG A 216 8.95 -16.56 -1.73
C ARG A 216 9.81 -16.16 -2.93
N HIS A 217 9.34 -16.40 -4.16
CA HIS A 217 10.06 -16.01 -5.37
C HIS A 217 10.15 -14.49 -5.52
N ILE A 218 9.10 -13.72 -5.16
CA ILE A 218 9.11 -12.26 -5.19
C ILE A 218 10.20 -11.71 -4.25
N TYR A 219 10.29 -12.22 -3.01
CA TYR A 219 11.35 -11.85 -2.07
C TYR A 219 12.74 -12.25 -2.58
N ALA A 220 12.89 -13.43 -3.18
CA ALA A 220 14.16 -13.91 -3.71
C ALA A 220 14.65 -13.02 -4.86
N VAL A 221 13.76 -12.68 -5.81
CA VAL A 221 14.09 -11.81 -6.96
C VAL A 221 14.56 -10.43 -6.49
N GLY A 222 13.85 -9.82 -5.52
CA GLY A 222 14.24 -8.52 -4.99
C GLY A 222 15.51 -8.55 -4.13
N SER A 223 15.79 -9.68 -3.47
CA SER A 223 17.01 -9.82 -2.66
C SER A 223 18.27 -10.00 -3.52
N ASN A 224 18.22 -10.89 -4.50
CA ASN A 224 19.31 -11.10 -5.47
C ASN A 224 18.79 -11.75 -6.74
N GLU A 225 18.53 -10.93 -7.77
CA GLU A 225 18.01 -11.41 -9.05
C GLU A 225 18.94 -12.43 -9.72
N LYS A 226 20.27 -12.18 -9.70
CA LYS A 226 21.24 -13.05 -10.36
C LYS A 226 21.27 -14.45 -9.74
N ALA A 227 21.34 -14.54 -8.42
CA ALA A 227 21.29 -15.79 -7.68
C ALA A 227 19.96 -16.54 -7.90
N THR A 228 18.84 -15.82 -7.91
CA THR A 228 17.49 -16.38 -8.14
C THR A 228 17.38 -16.95 -9.55
N ARG A 229 17.93 -16.29 -10.56
CA ARG A 229 17.95 -16.77 -11.95
C ARG A 229 18.83 -18.01 -12.09
N LEU A 230 19.99 -18.04 -11.43
CA LEU A 230 20.86 -19.21 -11.41
C LEU A 230 20.22 -20.43 -10.72
N SER A 231 19.29 -20.21 -9.82
CA SER A 231 18.48 -21.26 -9.18
C SER A 231 17.32 -21.76 -10.07
N GLY A 232 17.27 -21.35 -11.36
CA GLY A 232 16.27 -21.82 -12.32
C GLY A 232 14.93 -21.09 -12.28
N ILE A 233 14.80 -19.99 -11.50
CA ILE A 233 13.57 -19.22 -11.40
C ILE A 233 13.55 -18.15 -12.50
N ASN A 234 12.45 -18.07 -13.26
CA ASN A 234 12.25 -17.02 -14.26
C ASN A 234 11.92 -15.68 -13.57
N THR A 235 12.95 -14.86 -13.37
CA THR A 235 12.85 -13.57 -12.67
C THR A 235 11.95 -12.57 -13.39
N ASP A 236 11.92 -12.59 -14.75
CA ASP A 236 11.07 -11.72 -15.54
C ASP A 236 9.58 -12.00 -15.28
N THR A 237 9.20 -13.29 -15.32
CA THR A 237 7.83 -13.72 -15.04
C THR A 237 7.39 -13.32 -13.63
N ILE A 238 8.27 -13.49 -12.62
CA ILE A 238 7.95 -13.09 -11.24
C ILE A 238 7.73 -11.59 -11.12
N ARG A 239 8.53 -10.76 -11.78
CA ARG A 239 8.32 -9.30 -11.82
C ARG A 239 7.01 -8.93 -12.49
N ILE A 240 6.71 -9.50 -13.67
CA ILE A 240 5.44 -9.24 -14.37
C ILE A 240 4.26 -9.60 -13.47
N ILE A 241 4.29 -10.76 -12.82
CA ILE A 241 3.22 -11.17 -11.89
C ILE A 241 3.10 -10.18 -10.71
N SER A 242 4.21 -9.62 -10.20
CA SER A 242 4.15 -8.60 -9.14
C SER A 242 3.39 -7.35 -9.60
N PHE A 243 3.60 -6.90 -10.86
CA PHE A 243 2.81 -5.81 -11.45
C PHE A 243 1.35 -6.21 -11.66
N VAL A 244 1.05 -7.43 -12.13
CA VAL A 244 -0.34 -7.90 -12.28
C VAL A 244 -1.06 -7.96 -10.93
N LEU A 245 -0.39 -8.41 -9.87
CA LEU A 245 -0.95 -8.35 -8.51
C LEU A 245 -1.23 -6.90 -8.09
N LEU A 246 -0.32 -5.97 -8.36
CA LEU A 246 -0.59 -4.55 -8.13
C LEU A 246 -1.81 -4.10 -8.96
N GLY A 247 -1.91 -4.50 -10.23
CA GLY A 247 -3.07 -4.23 -11.07
C GLY A 247 -4.38 -4.76 -10.48
N PHE A 248 -4.37 -5.94 -9.89
CA PHE A 248 -5.54 -6.47 -9.18
C PHE A 248 -5.93 -5.58 -7.99
N ALA A 249 -4.95 -5.13 -7.19
CA ALA A 249 -5.20 -4.20 -6.09
C ALA A 249 -5.76 -2.86 -6.59
N VAL A 250 -5.16 -2.28 -7.64
CA VAL A 250 -5.63 -1.03 -8.25
C VAL A 250 -7.04 -1.19 -8.82
N GLY A 251 -7.37 -2.34 -9.42
CA GLY A 251 -8.72 -2.64 -9.92
C GLY A 251 -9.76 -2.66 -8.80
N VAL A 252 -9.49 -3.38 -7.70
CA VAL A 252 -10.38 -3.39 -6.52
C VAL A 252 -10.48 -1.99 -5.90
N ALA A 253 -9.38 -1.25 -5.81
CA ALA A 253 -9.37 0.12 -5.32
C ALA A 253 -10.20 1.06 -6.21
N SER A 254 -10.10 0.91 -7.54
CA SER A 254 -10.89 1.68 -8.53
C SER A 254 -12.39 1.47 -8.36
N ILE A 255 -12.80 0.20 -8.22
CA ILE A 255 -14.21 -0.15 -7.95
C ILE A 255 -14.66 0.42 -6.60
N THR A 256 -13.84 0.27 -5.57
CA THR A 256 -14.14 0.78 -4.23
C THR A 256 -14.33 2.30 -4.24
N GLU A 257 -13.44 3.04 -4.89
CA GLU A 257 -13.50 4.51 -4.96
C GLU A 257 -14.66 4.99 -5.83
N SER A 258 -14.78 4.47 -7.07
CA SER A 258 -15.80 4.92 -8.04
C SER A 258 -17.22 4.56 -7.60
N SER A 259 -17.43 3.39 -6.99
CA SER A 259 -18.76 3.03 -6.46
C SER A 259 -19.10 3.82 -5.20
N ARG A 260 -18.13 4.14 -4.35
CA ARG A 260 -18.33 4.97 -3.15
C ARG A 260 -18.71 6.40 -3.50
N MET A 261 -18.02 7.01 -4.45
CA MET A 261 -18.24 8.40 -4.86
C MET A 261 -19.38 8.52 -5.89
N GLY A 262 -19.73 7.44 -6.60
CA GLY A 262 -20.64 7.46 -7.73
C GLY A 262 -20.12 8.27 -8.91
N SER A 263 -18.90 8.77 -8.84
CA SER A 263 -18.28 9.65 -9.84
C SER A 263 -16.76 9.57 -9.78
N ILE A 264 -16.13 10.01 -10.87
CA ILE A 264 -14.67 10.16 -10.97
C ILE A 264 -14.34 11.42 -11.78
N ASN A 265 -13.30 12.16 -11.42
CA ASN A 265 -12.84 13.33 -12.11
C ASN A 265 -11.44 13.12 -12.69
N SER A 266 -11.23 13.43 -13.97
CA SER A 266 -9.98 13.18 -14.68
C SER A 266 -8.78 13.99 -14.17
N THR A 267 -9.03 15.14 -13.53
CA THR A 267 -7.98 16.05 -13.07
C THR A 267 -7.68 15.93 -11.59
N SER A 268 -8.69 15.80 -10.75
CA SER A 268 -8.56 15.86 -9.28
C SER A 268 -8.59 14.50 -8.57
N SER A 269 -9.24 13.47 -9.15
CA SER A 269 -9.30 12.17 -8.50
C SER A 269 -7.96 11.44 -8.51
N GLY A 270 -7.66 10.75 -7.42
CA GLY A 270 -6.47 9.89 -7.28
C GLY A 270 -5.14 10.63 -7.21
N VAL A 271 -5.10 11.96 -7.15
CA VAL A 271 -3.82 12.71 -7.12
C VAL A 271 -3.02 12.34 -5.88
N GLY A 272 -1.77 11.91 -6.10
CA GLY A 272 -0.83 11.55 -5.03
C GLY A 272 -1.07 10.16 -4.40
N TYR A 273 -2.03 9.36 -4.92
CA TYR A 273 -2.27 8.01 -4.38
C TYR A 273 -1.07 7.10 -4.53
N GLU A 274 -0.29 7.24 -5.61
CA GLU A 274 0.98 6.54 -5.84
C GLU A 274 1.98 6.79 -4.72
N LEU A 275 2.22 8.06 -4.40
CA LEU A 275 3.17 8.46 -3.35
C LEU A 275 2.67 8.01 -1.96
N ASN A 276 1.37 8.14 -1.70
CA ASN A 276 0.79 7.70 -0.44
C ASN A 276 0.87 6.17 -0.27
N ALA A 277 0.62 5.39 -1.32
CA ALA A 277 0.73 3.93 -1.26
C ALA A 277 2.18 3.48 -1.03
N ILE A 278 3.15 4.12 -1.71
CA ILE A 278 4.58 3.90 -1.47
C ILE A 278 4.94 4.27 -0.03
N ALA A 279 4.49 5.43 0.46
CA ALA A 279 4.73 5.88 1.83
C ALA A 279 4.22 4.88 2.87
N MET A 280 2.98 4.40 2.70
CA MET A 280 2.37 3.40 3.59
C MET A 280 3.18 2.10 3.61
N ALA A 281 3.66 1.64 2.44
CA ALA A 281 4.50 0.46 2.33
C ALA A 281 5.87 0.66 3.00
N VAL A 282 6.54 1.79 2.75
CA VAL A 282 7.88 2.09 3.26
C VAL A 282 7.86 2.35 4.77
N VAL A 283 6.91 3.15 5.27
CA VAL A 283 6.69 3.35 6.71
C VAL A 283 6.37 2.01 7.39
N GLY A 284 5.65 1.12 6.69
CA GLY A 284 5.40 -0.25 7.10
C GLY A 284 6.62 -1.18 7.09
N GLY A 285 7.81 -0.69 6.70
CA GLY A 285 9.07 -1.44 6.74
C GLY A 285 9.40 -2.22 5.47
N ILE A 286 8.76 -1.91 4.33
CA ILE A 286 9.21 -2.42 3.03
C ILE A 286 10.49 -1.70 2.62
N ALA A 287 11.56 -2.44 2.35
CA ALA A 287 12.82 -1.87 1.90
C ALA A 287 12.73 -1.42 0.44
N MET A 288 13.11 -0.17 0.17
CA MET A 288 13.07 0.41 -1.19
C MET A 288 13.99 -0.31 -2.19
N GLU A 289 15.06 -0.96 -1.69
CA GLU A 289 15.98 -1.75 -2.52
C GLU A 289 15.42 -3.12 -2.89
N GLY A 290 14.29 -3.52 -2.32
CA GLY A 290 13.65 -4.83 -2.53
C GLY A 290 14.11 -5.92 -1.57
N GLY A 291 13.50 -7.10 -1.70
CA GLY A 291 13.84 -8.33 -0.99
C GLY A 291 13.50 -8.40 0.49
N LYS A 292 13.01 -7.31 1.11
CA LYS A 292 12.73 -7.24 2.56
C LYS A 292 11.43 -6.49 2.85
N GLY A 293 10.78 -6.88 3.95
CA GLY A 293 9.57 -6.26 4.47
C GLY A 293 8.46 -7.28 4.73
N SER A 294 7.30 -6.83 5.23
CA SER A 294 6.15 -7.70 5.50
C SER A 294 4.82 -6.99 5.24
N ILE A 295 3.83 -7.75 4.76
CA ILE A 295 2.47 -7.22 4.53
C ILE A 295 1.80 -6.78 5.84
N VAL A 296 2.14 -7.44 6.97
CA VAL A 296 1.68 -7.01 8.30
C VAL A 296 2.27 -5.63 8.63
N GLY A 297 3.55 -5.41 8.34
CA GLY A 297 4.16 -4.09 8.49
C GLY A 297 3.45 -3.03 7.66
N VAL A 298 3.10 -3.33 6.40
CA VAL A 298 2.33 -2.41 5.54
C VAL A 298 0.98 -2.07 6.16
N LEU A 299 0.26 -3.04 6.74
CA LEU A 299 -0.98 -2.78 7.47
C LEU A 299 -0.78 -1.73 8.57
N PHE A 300 0.27 -1.87 9.39
CA PHE A 300 0.58 -0.90 10.43
C PHE A 300 1.06 0.44 9.86
N GLY A 301 1.76 0.45 8.73
CA GLY A 301 2.10 1.69 8.01
C GLY A 301 0.86 2.46 7.54
N ILE A 302 -0.15 1.75 6.99
CA ILE A 302 -1.44 2.31 6.60
C ILE A 302 -2.16 2.91 7.81
N LEU A 303 -2.25 2.15 8.91
CA LEU A 303 -2.87 2.61 10.14
C LEU A 303 -2.16 3.83 10.73
N THR A 304 -0.83 3.81 10.77
CA THR A 304 -0.02 4.93 11.26
C THR A 304 -0.32 6.22 10.52
N LEU A 305 -0.19 6.20 9.17
CA LEU A 305 -0.45 7.39 8.36
C LEU A 305 -1.93 7.80 8.41
N GLY A 306 -2.84 6.83 8.46
CA GLY A 306 -4.28 7.07 8.62
C GLY A 306 -4.62 7.78 9.94
N ILE A 307 -4.03 7.35 11.05
CA ILE A 307 -4.22 7.96 12.36
C ILE A 307 -3.63 9.36 12.40
N ILE A 308 -2.42 9.57 11.86
CA ILE A 308 -1.80 10.89 11.78
C ILE A 308 -2.70 11.86 10.99
N ASN A 309 -3.17 11.45 9.81
CA ASN A 309 -4.09 12.26 9.00
C ASN A 309 -5.38 12.59 9.75
N ASN A 310 -5.98 11.61 10.41
CA ASN A 310 -7.20 11.80 11.20
C ASN A 310 -6.97 12.79 12.35
N MET A 311 -5.87 12.63 13.08
CA MET A 311 -5.52 13.54 14.19
C MET A 311 -5.30 14.97 13.72
N LEU A 312 -4.57 15.17 12.62
CA LEU A 312 -4.33 16.50 12.05
C LEU A 312 -5.66 17.16 11.63
N ASN A 313 -6.57 16.38 11.03
CA ASN A 313 -7.91 16.86 10.70
C ASN A 313 -8.76 17.22 11.95
N LEU A 314 -8.71 16.39 13.00
CA LEU A 314 -9.41 16.65 14.27
C LEU A 314 -8.87 17.88 15.01
N ILE A 315 -7.62 18.26 14.77
CA ILE A 315 -7.00 19.48 15.32
C ILE A 315 -7.34 20.70 14.44
N GLY A 316 -7.87 20.50 13.22
CA GLY A 316 -8.23 21.58 12.30
C GLY A 316 -7.06 22.07 11.45
N VAL A 317 -6.03 21.24 11.23
CA VAL A 317 -4.90 21.56 10.35
C VAL A 317 -5.37 21.55 8.89
N SER A 318 -4.97 22.55 8.11
CA SER A 318 -5.36 22.65 6.70
C SER A 318 -4.80 21.48 5.87
N PRO A 319 -5.53 20.99 4.85
CA PRO A 319 -5.10 19.86 4.01
C PRO A 319 -3.69 20.04 3.42
N GLN A 320 -3.33 21.27 3.04
CA GLN A 320 -2.01 21.59 2.46
C GLN A 320 -0.87 21.34 3.46
N ILE A 321 -1.08 21.68 4.73
CA ILE A 321 -0.10 21.41 5.80
C ILE A 321 -0.05 19.90 6.12
N VAL A 322 -1.19 19.21 6.08
CA VAL A 322 -1.26 17.75 6.25
C VAL A 322 -0.39 17.06 5.20
N ASP A 323 -0.47 17.48 3.93
CA ASP A 323 0.35 16.93 2.85
C ASP A 323 1.84 17.23 3.04
N ALA A 324 2.20 18.43 3.52
CA ALA A 324 3.59 18.77 3.85
C ALA A 324 4.14 17.89 4.98
N ILE A 325 3.38 17.69 6.06
CA ILE A 325 3.75 16.81 7.18
C ILE A 325 3.94 15.38 6.70
N ARG A 326 3.05 14.88 5.82
CA ARG A 326 3.17 13.56 5.22
C ARG A 326 4.47 13.42 4.42
N GLY A 327 4.83 14.43 3.62
CA GLY A 327 6.12 14.47 2.91
C GLY A 327 7.31 14.35 3.84
N VAL A 328 7.32 15.08 4.95
CA VAL A 328 8.38 15.00 5.98
C VAL A 328 8.46 13.59 6.58
N ILE A 329 7.32 12.97 6.90
CA ILE A 329 7.28 11.60 7.46
C ILE A 329 7.90 10.60 6.48
N ILE A 330 7.59 10.70 5.18
CA ILE A 330 8.15 9.81 4.16
C ILE A 330 9.68 9.94 4.11
N VAL A 331 10.19 11.18 4.06
CA VAL A 331 11.64 11.42 4.02
C VAL A 331 12.33 10.86 5.26
N LEU A 332 11.77 11.12 6.45
CA LEU A 332 12.30 10.60 7.71
C LEU A 332 12.29 9.07 7.75
N ALA A 333 11.22 8.42 7.28
CA ALA A 333 11.12 6.96 7.23
C ALA A 333 12.22 6.34 6.35
N VAL A 334 12.47 6.92 5.18
CA VAL A 334 13.53 6.46 4.26
C VAL A 334 14.92 6.67 4.85
N LEU A 335 15.18 7.83 5.48
CA LEU A 335 16.46 8.12 6.12
C LEU A 335 16.76 7.16 7.28
N LEU A 336 15.76 6.82 8.08
CA LEU A 336 15.93 5.87 9.19
C LEU A 336 16.23 4.45 8.69
N GLN A 337 15.57 4.00 7.61
CA GLN A 337 15.86 2.70 6.99
C GLN A 337 17.30 2.60 6.49
N ARG A 338 17.85 3.68 5.91
CA ARG A 338 19.24 3.70 5.43
C ARG A 338 20.25 3.58 6.57
N LYS A 339 20.00 4.23 7.70
CA LYS A 339 20.90 4.22 8.86
C LYS A 339 20.99 2.84 9.56
N GLU A 340 19.93 2.03 9.50
CA GLU A 340 19.96 0.65 10.01
C GLU A 340 20.85 -0.28 9.19
N LYS A 341 21.08 0.02 7.92
CA LYS A 341 21.89 -0.81 7.00
C LYS A 341 23.40 -0.57 7.18
N GLU A 342 23.79 0.61 7.66
CA GLU A 342 25.19 0.98 7.87
C GLU A 342 25.73 0.50 9.25
N ARG A 343 24.88 -0.09 10.10
CA ARG A 343 25.22 -0.73 11.37
C ARG A 343 25.22 -2.25 11.25
#